data_4b294515134d3e752a1e78e4176289a8
#
_entry.id   4b294515134d3e752a1e78e4176289a8
#
_cell.length_a   1.000
_cell.length_b   1.000
_cell.length_c   1.000
_cell.angle_alpha   90.00
_cell.angle_beta   90.00
_cell.angle_gamma   90.00
#
_symmetry.space_group_name_H-M   'P 1'
#
loop_
_entity.id
_entity.type
_entity.pdbx_description
1 polymer ?
#
loop_
_entity_poly.entity_id
_entity_poly.type
_entity_poly.pdbx_seq_one_letter_code
_entity_poly.pdbx_strand_id
1 'polypeptide(L)'
;MPAMTSFLSAPRLKALLALALTVTLAASESAAVTSNPFRNFIGQWSGKGQVIGSDGHRESMRCRAEYSGAKDGAAVNLAIVCASESFKFDIRSHVEASGESVQGYWTETSRNVSGSLTGRIAENQFEGQISSLTFSAAISLTSNGRTQTVSIRPSGGDVADVRIELRRR
;
A
#
# COMPACT_ATOMS: atom_id res chain seq x y z
N MET A 1 -59.59 -24.09 85.54
CA MET A 1 -59.56 -22.64 85.77
C MET A 1 -58.64 -22.11 84.71
N PRO A 2 -58.93 -21.01 84.07
CA PRO A 2 -59.27 -21.12 82.67
C PRO A 2 -58.07 -21.01 81.66
N ALA A 3 -58.30 -21.59 80.51
CA ALA A 3 -57.41 -21.58 79.36
C ALA A 3 -57.43 -20.26 78.65
N MET A 4 -56.27 -19.76 78.21
CA MET A 4 -56.14 -18.66 77.27
C MET A 4 -55.42 -19.12 76.03
N THR A 5 -56.19 -19.11 74.98
CA THR A 5 -55.79 -19.40 73.62
C THR A 5 -55.00 -18.22 73.06
N SER A 6 -53.77 -18.49 72.61
CA SER A 6 -52.93 -17.52 71.89
C SER A 6 -53.05 -17.73 70.40
N PHE A 7 -53.47 -16.69 69.68
CA PHE A 7 -53.47 -16.61 68.23
C PHE A 7 -52.05 -16.31 67.68
N LEU A 8 -51.55 -17.26 66.89
CA LEU A 8 -50.31 -17.09 66.14
C LEU A 8 -50.61 -16.33 64.86
N SER A 9 -50.06 -15.12 64.75
CA SER A 9 -50.07 -14.29 63.55
C SER A 9 -48.85 -14.61 62.66
N ALA A 10 -49.09 -15.13 61.48
CA ALA A 10 -48.03 -15.43 60.54
C ALA A 10 -47.57 -14.17 59.79
N PRO A 11 -46.23 -13.90 59.64
CA PRO A 11 -45.74 -12.81 58.82
C PRO A 11 -45.79 -13.15 57.30
N ARG A 12 -46.39 -12.31 56.53
CA ARG A 12 -46.38 -12.35 55.08
C ARG A 12 -44.98 -12.07 54.54
N LEU A 13 -44.32 -13.07 53.99
CA LEU A 13 -43.09 -12.97 53.30
C LEU A 13 -43.33 -12.34 51.93
N LYS A 14 -42.96 -11.05 51.75
CA LYS A 14 -42.96 -10.37 50.46
C LYS A 14 -41.73 -10.82 49.68
N ALA A 15 -41.91 -11.71 48.71
CA ALA A 15 -40.87 -12.04 47.72
C ALA A 15 -40.64 -10.85 46.80
N LEU A 16 -39.53 -10.17 46.96
CA LEU A 16 -39.03 -9.19 46.00
C LEU A 16 -38.32 -9.94 44.88
N LEU A 17 -38.99 -10.00 43.73
CA LEU A 17 -38.41 -10.52 42.49
C LEU A 17 -37.46 -9.45 41.94
N ALA A 18 -36.17 -9.58 42.18
CA ALA A 18 -35.15 -8.76 41.56
C ALA A 18 -34.91 -9.24 40.11
N LEU A 19 -35.45 -8.52 39.13
CA LEU A 19 -35.24 -8.73 37.72
C LEU A 19 -33.83 -8.19 37.37
N ALA A 20 -32.83 -9.07 37.31
CA ALA A 20 -31.48 -8.74 36.88
C ALA A 20 -31.48 -8.55 35.34
N LEU A 21 -31.45 -7.32 34.90
CA LEU A 21 -31.33 -6.97 33.50
C LEU A 21 -29.84 -7.15 33.08
N THR A 22 -29.49 -8.28 32.51
CA THR A 22 -28.14 -8.53 31.94
C THR A 22 -28.05 -7.82 30.61
N VAL A 23 -27.38 -6.66 30.59
CA VAL A 23 -26.98 -5.95 29.36
C VAL A 23 -25.80 -6.70 28.77
N THR A 24 -26.03 -7.49 27.73
CA THR A 24 -24.96 -8.07 26.92
C THR A 24 -24.40 -6.97 26.01
N LEU A 25 -23.23 -6.43 26.33
CA LEU A 25 -22.45 -5.62 25.38
C LEU A 25 -22.03 -6.53 24.23
N ALA A 26 -22.70 -6.42 23.10
CA ALA A 26 -22.21 -6.98 21.85
C ALA A 26 -20.98 -6.15 21.43
N ALA A 27 -19.79 -6.69 21.65
CA ALA A 27 -18.56 -6.14 21.05
C ALA A 27 -18.69 -6.30 19.54
N SER A 28 -18.95 -5.21 18.83
CA SER A 28 -18.85 -5.16 17.37
C SER A 28 -17.38 -5.31 17.00
N GLU A 29 -16.97 -6.52 16.62
CA GLU A 29 -15.70 -6.73 15.95
C GLU A 29 -15.76 -5.97 14.61
N SER A 30 -15.15 -4.78 14.59
CA SER A 30 -14.87 -4.08 13.33
C SER A 30 -13.87 -4.93 12.57
N ALA A 31 -14.35 -5.71 11.60
CA ALA A 31 -13.50 -6.38 10.63
C ALA A 31 -12.66 -5.28 9.96
N ALA A 32 -11.36 -5.25 10.27
CA ALA A 32 -10.43 -4.38 9.59
C ALA A 32 -10.47 -4.74 8.10
N VAL A 33 -11.05 -3.87 7.29
CA VAL A 33 -11.01 -4.01 5.84
C VAL A 33 -9.55 -3.94 5.46
N THR A 34 -8.98 -5.06 5.06
CA THR A 34 -7.59 -5.14 4.59
C THR A 34 -7.53 -4.30 3.32
N SER A 35 -7.06 -3.06 3.45
CA SER A 35 -6.89 -2.18 2.30
C SER A 35 -5.75 -2.74 1.46
N ASN A 36 -6.01 -3.05 0.18
CA ASN A 36 -4.97 -3.37 -0.78
C ASN A 36 -4.65 -2.12 -1.61
N PRO A 37 -3.72 -1.26 -1.13
CA PRO A 37 -3.39 -0.01 -1.81
C PRO A 37 -2.75 -0.25 -3.17
N PHE A 38 -2.19 -1.44 -3.41
CA PHE A 38 -1.51 -1.79 -4.65
C PHE A 38 -2.40 -2.46 -5.69
N ARG A 39 -3.69 -2.69 -5.41
CA ARG A 39 -4.60 -3.46 -6.29
C ARG A 39 -4.61 -3.00 -7.75
N ASN A 40 -4.54 -1.70 -7.99
CA ASN A 40 -4.57 -1.12 -9.33
C ASN A 40 -3.22 -1.21 -10.07
N PHE A 41 -2.16 -1.57 -9.35
CA PHE A 41 -0.83 -1.77 -9.91
C PHE A 41 -0.57 -3.23 -10.27
N ILE A 42 -1.12 -4.19 -9.52
CA ILE A 42 -0.90 -5.64 -9.72
C ILE A 42 -1.18 -6.08 -11.15
N GLY A 43 -0.29 -6.88 -11.70
CA GLY A 43 -0.42 -7.49 -13.03
C GLY A 43 0.76 -7.21 -13.96
N GLN A 44 0.59 -7.57 -15.22
CA GLN A 44 1.59 -7.40 -16.27
C GLN A 44 1.27 -6.18 -17.12
N TRP A 45 2.32 -5.42 -17.44
CA TRP A 45 2.23 -4.15 -18.13
C TRP A 45 3.27 -4.05 -19.24
N SER A 46 2.96 -3.31 -20.28
CA SER A 46 3.91 -3.00 -21.34
C SER A 46 3.62 -1.65 -21.95
N GLY A 47 4.66 -1.00 -22.44
CA GLY A 47 4.50 0.31 -23.05
C GLY A 47 5.80 0.95 -23.48
N LYS A 48 5.78 2.28 -23.51
CA LYS A 48 6.89 3.09 -23.97
C LYS A 48 7.31 4.05 -22.87
N GLY A 49 8.58 4.41 -22.87
CA GLY A 49 9.12 5.45 -22.04
C GLY A 49 10.01 6.39 -22.85
N GLN A 50 10.38 7.48 -22.22
CA GLN A 50 11.31 8.45 -22.74
C GLN A 50 12.25 8.88 -21.61
N VAL A 51 13.54 8.88 -21.89
CA VAL A 51 14.57 9.51 -21.08
C VAL A 51 14.86 10.87 -21.69
N ILE A 52 14.94 11.90 -20.86
CA ILE A 52 15.26 13.27 -21.24
C ILE A 52 16.57 13.62 -20.53
N GLY A 53 17.61 13.88 -21.32
CA GLY A 53 18.89 14.33 -20.81
C GLY A 53 18.84 15.79 -20.30
N SER A 54 19.79 16.15 -19.47
CA SER A 54 19.97 17.53 -18.99
C SER A 54 20.37 18.50 -20.13
N ASP A 55 20.89 17.96 -21.21
CA ASP A 55 21.19 18.68 -22.48
C ASP A 55 19.95 18.81 -23.39
N GLY A 56 18.80 18.24 -22.99
CA GLY A 56 17.56 18.22 -23.76
C GLY A 56 17.45 17.08 -24.76
N HIS A 57 18.47 16.23 -24.89
CA HIS A 57 18.38 15.02 -25.72
C HIS A 57 17.26 14.11 -25.24
N ARG A 58 16.55 13.46 -26.19
CA ARG A 58 15.43 12.59 -25.88
C ARG A 58 15.64 11.22 -26.51
N GLU A 59 15.55 10.20 -25.69
CA GLU A 59 15.65 8.82 -26.15
C GLU A 59 14.42 8.01 -25.76
N SER A 60 13.81 7.33 -26.74
CA SER A 60 12.64 6.49 -26.51
C SER A 60 13.05 5.09 -26.12
N MET A 61 12.33 4.50 -25.19
CA MET A 61 12.54 3.12 -24.72
C MET A 61 11.26 2.32 -24.71
N ARG A 62 11.37 1.00 -24.72
CA ARG A 62 10.26 0.06 -24.53
C ARG A 62 10.37 -0.55 -23.16
N CYS A 63 9.25 -0.58 -22.43
CA CYS A 63 9.19 -1.08 -21.07
C CYS A 63 8.21 -2.25 -20.94
N ARG A 64 8.56 -3.18 -20.05
CA ARG A 64 7.68 -4.24 -19.55
C ARG A 64 7.81 -4.26 -18.04
N ALA A 65 6.69 -4.32 -17.35
CA ALA A 65 6.66 -4.41 -15.91
C ALA A 65 5.72 -5.50 -15.44
N GLU A 66 6.05 -6.10 -14.31
CA GLU A 66 5.22 -7.04 -13.57
C GLU A 66 5.18 -6.63 -12.12
N TYR A 67 3.97 -6.51 -11.61
CA TYR A 67 3.71 -6.26 -10.20
C TYR A 67 2.99 -7.46 -9.60
N SER A 68 3.58 -8.08 -8.60
CA SER A 68 2.98 -9.19 -7.85
C SER A 68 2.71 -8.78 -6.41
N GLY A 69 1.50 -9.08 -5.92
CA GLY A 69 1.11 -8.77 -4.54
C GLY A 69 1.81 -9.68 -3.53
N ALA A 70 2.03 -9.14 -2.34
CA ALA A 70 2.59 -9.84 -1.19
C ALA A 70 1.90 -9.35 0.09
N LYS A 71 2.07 -10.07 1.21
CA LYS A 71 1.54 -9.71 2.53
C LYS A 71 0.05 -9.31 2.50
N ASP A 72 -0.77 -10.16 1.88
CA ASP A 72 -2.24 -9.97 1.79
C ASP A 72 -2.65 -8.60 1.22
N GLY A 73 -1.84 -8.07 0.29
CA GLY A 73 -2.08 -6.80 -0.39
C GLY A 73 -1.40 -5.58 0.24
N ALA A 74 -0.77 -5.73 1.41
CA ALA A 74 -0.01 -4.65 2.05
C ALA A 74 1.40 -4.47 1.46
N ALA A 75 1.85 -5.36 0.56
CA ALA A 75 3.12 -5.24 -0.11
C ALA A 75 3.02 -5.61 -1.59
N VAL A 76 3.99 -5.14 -2.37
CA VAL A 76 4.11 -5.43 -3.80
C VAL A 76 5.57 -5.63 -4.18
N ASN A 77 5.82 -6.62 -5.04
CA ASN A 77 7.08 -6.79 -5.74
C ASN A 77 6.93 -6.27 -7.16
N LEU A 78 7.89 -5.49 -7.60
CA LEU A 78 8.00 -4.96 -8.96
C LEU A 78 9.20 -5.55 -9.66
N ALA A 79 9.00 -5.96 -10.90
CA ALA A 79 10.06 -6.20 -11.86
C ALA A 79 9.77 -5.33 -13.09
N ILE A 80 10.66 -4.42 -13.45
CA ILE A 80 10.52 -3.61 -14.65
C ILE A 80 11.81 -3.64 -15.47
N VAL A 81 11.65 -3.88 -16.77
CA VAL A 81 12.74 -3.80 -17.73
C VAL A 81 12.37 -2.78 -18.79
N CYS A 82 13.22 -1.79 -18.96
CA CYS A 82 13.13 -0.82 -20.05
C CYS A 82 14.41 -0.88 -20.88
N ALA A 83 14.29 -0.80 -22.19
CA ALA A 83 15.42 -0.82 -23.11
C ALA A 83 15.21 0.14 -24.28
N SER A 84 16.27 0.78 -24.68
CA SER A 84 16.46 1.60 -25.89
C SER A 84 17.68 1.12 -26.66
N GLU A 85 18.18 1.92 -27.58
CA GLU A 85 19.44 1.64 -28.29
C GLU A 85 20.66 1.82 -27.35
N SER A 86 20.65 2.85 -26.48
CA SER A 86 21.76 3.22 -25.62
C SER A 86 21.63 2.74 -24.18
N PHE A 87 20.42 2.50 -23.70
CA PHE A 87 20.15 2.20 -22.28
C PHE A 87 19.37 0.91 -22.09
N LYS A 88 19.70 0.22 -21.01
CA LYS A 88 18.88 -0.84 -20.45
C LYS A 88 18.81 -0.66 -18.94
N PHE A 89 17.58 -0.72 -18.41
CA PHE A 89 17.32 -0.74 -16.98
C PHE A 89 16.57 -2.02 -16.65
N ASP A 90 17.04 -2.74 -15.64
CA ASP A 90 16.39 -3.92 -15.06
C ASP A 90 16.26 -3.70 -13.56
N ILE A 91 15.10 -3.23 -13.13
CA ILE A 91 14.85 -2.85 -11.74
C ILE A 91 13.95 -3.88 -11.08
N ARG A 92 14.36 -4.30 -9.90
CA ARG A 92 13.59 -5.10 -8.94
C ARG A 92 13.33 -4.26 -7.71
N SER A 93 12.12 -4.32 -7.20
CA SER A 93 11.74 -3.56 -6.01
C SER A 93 10.77 -4.36 -5.15
N HIS A 94 10.89 -4.20 -3.85
CA HIS A 94 9.91 -4.65 -2.86
C HIS A 94 9.45 -3.44 -2.06
N VAL A 95 8.15 -3.26 -1.98
CA VAL A 95 7.52 -2.08 -1.40
C VAL A 95 6.40 -2.50 -0.46
N GLU A 96 6.39 -1.95 0.74
CA GLU A 96 5.39 -2.21 1.77
C GLU A 96 4.64 -0.92 2.10
N ALA A 97 3.34 -1.04 2.37
CA ALA A 97 2.49 0.04 2.82
C ALA A 97 2.04 -0.18 4.27
N SER A 98 2.01 0.91 5.03
CA SER A 98 1.41 0.99 6.37
C SER A 98 0.50 2.21 6.40
N GLY A 99 -0.81 1.98 6.23
CA GLY A 99 -1.75 3.05 5.90
C GLY A 99 -1.38 3.66 4.55
N GLU A 100 -1.23 4.97 4.50
CA GLU A 100 -0.77 5.68 3.30
C GLU A 100 0.76 5.73 3.16
N SER A 101 1.50 5.46 4.22
CA SER A 101 2.97 5.50 4.19
C SER A 101 3.52 4.28 3.47
N VAL A 102 4.51 4.50 2.62
CA VAL A 102 5.14 3.47 1.80
C VAL A 102 6.63 3.50 2.02
N GLN A 103 7.22 2.32 2.18
CA GLN A 103 8.68 2.13 2.24
C GLN A 103 9.08 0.88 1.49
N GLY A 104 10.32 0.85 1.03
CA GLY A 104 10.83 -0.29 0.30
C GLY A 104 12.28 -0.13 -0.12
N TYR A 105 12.71 -1.09 -0.91
CA TYR A 105 14.04 -1.11 -1.50
C TYR A 105 13.93 -1.44 -2.99
N TRP A 106 14.94 -1.03 -3.72
CA TRP A 106 15.08 -1.32 -5.13
C TRP A 106 16.51 -1.68 -5.48
N THR A 107 16.67 -2.44 -6.55
CA THR A 107 17.95 -2.80 -7.13
C THR A 107 17.87 -2.68 -8.65
N GLU A 108 18.80 -1.97 -9.25
CA GLU A 108 19.07 -2.00 -10.68
C GLU A 108 20.11 -3.10 -10.93
N THR A 109 19.67 -4.20 -11.53
CA THR A 109 20.43 -5.43 -11.57
C THR A 109 21.58 -5.41 -12.58
N SER A 110 21.47 -4.60 -13.66
CA SER A 110 22.50 -4.51 -14.70
C SER A 110 23.78 -3.81 -14.21
N ARG A 111 23.65 -2.87 -13.26
CA ARG A 111 24.74 -2.07 -12.70
C ARG A 111 25.03 -2.39 -11.25
N ASN A 112 24.25 -3.29 -10.65
CA ASN A 112 24.34 -3.67 -9.24
C ASN A 112 24.24 -2.44 -8.29
N VAL A 113 23.31 -1.54 -8.60
CA VAL A 113 23.02 -0.36 -7.78
C VAL A 113 21.74 -0.63 -7.00
N SER A 114 21.78 -0.40 -5.69
CA SER A 114 20.61 -0.57 -4.81
C SER A 114 20.35 0.68 -4.00
N GLY A 115 19.11 0.80 -3.55
CA GLY A 115 18.69 1.93 -2.74
C GLY A 115 17.38 1.69 -2.02
N SER A 116 16.92 2.73 -1.35
CA SER A 116 15.65 2.77 -0.65
C SER A 116 14.61 3.56 -1.44
N LEU A 117 13.35 3.28 -1.11
CA LEU A 117 12.19 4.00 -1.60
C LEU A 117 11.33 4.35 -0.38
N THR A 118 10.88 5.60 -0.32
CA THR A 118 9.91 6.06 0.68
C THR A 118 8.89 6.97 0.01
N GLY A 119 7.67 7.00 0.54
CA GLY A 119 6.64 7.85 -0.04
C GLY A 119 5.27 7.65 0.57
N ARG A 120 4.27 8.04 -0.18
CA ARG A 120 2.86 7.89 0.17
C ARG A 120 2.09 7.31 -1.01
N ILE A 121 1.09 6.51 -0.69
CA ILE A 121 0.14 5.98 -1.66
C ILE A 121 -1.27 6.38 -1.22
N ALA A 122 -2.03 6.98 -2.12
CA ALA A 122 -3.42 7.31 -1.91
C ALA A 122 -4.21 6.93 -3.17
N GLU A 123 -5.28 6.18 -2.99
CA GLU A 123 -6.12 5.69 -4.08
C GLU A 123 -5.33 5.01 -5.22
N ASN A 124 -5.02 5.77 -6.27
CA ASN A 124 -4.40 5.30 -7.50
C ASN A 124 -3.03 5.95 -7.76
N GLN A 125 -2.53 6.70 -6.80
CA GLN A 125 -1.31 7.49 -6.95
C GLN A 125 -0.30 7.15 -5.86
N PHE A 126 0.93 6.96 -6.27
CA PHE A 126 2.10 6.89 -5.41
C PHE A 126 3.01 8.09 -5.70
N GLU A 127 3.46 8.76 -4.66
CA GLU A 127 4.46 9.81 -4.71
C GLU A 127 5.54 9.54 -3.69
N GLY A 128 6.81 9.69 -4.07
CA GLY A 128 7.90 9.37 -3.17
C GLY A 128 9.27 9.79 -3.67
N GLN A 129 10.25 9.31 -2.94
CA GLN A 129 11.67 9.48 -3.19
C GLN A 129 12.32 8.12 -3.32
N ILE A 130 13.19 7.99 -4.30
CA ILE A 130 14.16 6.90 -4.40
C ILE A 130 15.56 7.45 -4.14
N SER A 131 16.38 6.70 -3.43
CA SER A 131 17.75 7.11 -3.10
C SER A 131 18.70 5.93 -3.06
N SER A 132 19.95 6.20 -3.37
CA SER A 132 21.11 5.32 -3.21
C SER A 132 22.28 6.12 -2.65
N LEU A 133 23.47 5.56 -2.60
CA LEU A 133 24.67 6.27 -2.17
C LEU A 133 25.04 7.45 -3.08
N THR A 134 24.74 7.35 -4.38
CA THR A 134 25.19 8.32 -5.39
C THR A 134 24.04 8.97 -6.18
N PHE A 135 22.80 8.60 -5.87
CA PHE A 135 21.65 8.99 -6.68
C PHE A 135 20.42 9.22 -5.79
N SER A 136 19.66 10.24 -6.10
CA SER A 136 18.31 10.45 -5.57
C SER A 136 17.37 10.98 -6.66
N ALA A 137 16.10 10.64 -6.57
CA ALA A 137 15.09 11.14 -7.50
C ALA A 137 13.70 11.19 -6.83
N ALA A 138 12.91 12.19 -7.21
CA ALA A 138 11.48 12.15 -6.97
C ALA A 138 10.82 11.19 -7.96
N ILE A 139 9.85 10.41 -7.49
CA ILE A 139 9.07 9.49 -8.30
C ILE A 139 7.58 9.72 -8.08
N SER A 140 6.82 9.76 -9.15
CA SER A 140 5.36 9.78 -9.15
C SER A 140 4.84 8.68 -10.07
N LEU A 141 3.82 7.97 -9.61
CA LEU A 141 3.24 6.84 -10.34
C LEU A 141 1.73 6.84 -10.14
N THR A 142 0.97 6.88 -11.24
CA THR A 142 -0.49 6.84 -11.23
C THR A 142 -0.97 5.62 -11.99
N SER A 143 -1.96 4.90 -11.47
CA SER A 143 -2.55 3.73 -12.12
C SER A 143 -4.06 3.68 -11.93
N ASN A 144 -4.81 3.57 -13.03
CA ASN A 144 -6.26 3.33 -13.00
C ASN A 144 -6.65 1.85 -13.22
N GLY A 145 -5.66 0.95 -13.14
CA GLY A 145 -5.85 -0.49 -13.37
C GLY A 145 -5.80 -0.90 -14.85
N ARG A 146 -5.82 0.04 -15.80
CA ARG A 146 -5.69 -0.20 -17.25
C ARG A 146 -4.49 0.48 -17.86
N THR A 147 -4.22 1.70 -17.40
CA THR A 147 -3.07 2.52 -17.81
C THR A 147 -2.29 2.95 -16.59
N GLN A 148 -1.00 3.11 -16.76
CA GLN A 148 -0.07 3.53 -15.73
C GLN A 148 0.87 4.58 -16.30
N THR A 149 1.11 5.64 -15.53
CA THR A 149 2.06 6.70 -15.86
C THR A 149 3.09 6.80 -14.75
N VAL A 150 4.36 6.80 -15.11
CA VAL A 150 5.49 6.97 -14.19
C VAL A 150 6.29 8.19 -14.61
N SER A 151 6.64 9.03 -13.64
CA SER A 151 7.58 10.13 -13.80
C SER A 151 8.68 10.01 -12.76
N ILE A 152 9.93 10.10 -13.18
CA ILE A 152 11.11 10.08 -12.31
C ILE A 152 11.93 11.31 -12.63
N ARG A 153 12.21 12.11 -11.60
CA ARG A 153 13.02 13.33 -11.71
C ARG A 153 14.25 13.23 -10.81
N PRO A 154 15.41 12.90 -11.39
CA PRO A 154 16.66 12.86 -10.64
C PRO A 154 17.04 14.24 -10.07
N SER A 155 17.73 14.22 -8.94
CA SER A 155 18.28 15.44 -8.31
C SER A 155 19.71 15.67 -8.78
N GLY A 156 19.89 15.86 -10.10
CA GLY A 156 21.19 16.09 -10.72
C GLY A 156 21.63 14.96 -11.65
N GLY A 157 22.80 15.11 -12.27
CA GLY A 157 23.35 14.19 -13.27
C GLY A 157 22.91 14.50 -14.70
N ASP A 158 23.15 13.55 -15.60
CA ASP A 158 22.94 13.71 -17.04
C ASP A 158 21.48 13.44 -17.48
N VAL A 159 20.63 12.99 -16.56
CA VAL A 159 19.20 12.74 -16.81
C VAL A 159 18.37 13.77 -16.07
N ALA A 160 17.53 14.50 -16.80
CA ALA A 160 16.61 15.48 -16.24
C ALA A 160 15.24 14.91 -15.89
N ASP A 161 14.73 13.97 -16.70
CA ASP A 161 13.40 13.39 -16.51
C ASP A 161 13.30 12.01 -17.18
N VAL A 162 12.51 11.11 -16.58
CA VAL A 162 12.12 9.84 -17.19
C VAL A 162 10.60 9.73 -17.12
N ARG A 163 9.95 9.48 -18.23
CA ARG A 163 8.51 9.28 -18.33
C ARG A 163 8.21 7.93 -18.94
N ILE A 164 7.27 7.19 -18.35
CA ILE A 164 6.87 5.88 -18.84
C ILE A 164 5.36 5.80 -18.86
N GLU A 165 4.81 5.34 -19.97
CA GLU A 165 3.38 5.06 -20.12
C GLU A 165 3.21 3.56 -20.39
N LEU A 166 2.46 2.89 -19.54
CA LEU A 166 2.20 1.46 -19.63
C LEU A 166 0.71 1.19 -19.78
N ARG A 167 0.41 0.10 -20.46
CA ARG A 167 -0.94 -0.48 -20.54
C ARG A 167 -0.91 -1.89 -19.99
N ARG A 168 -1.96 -2.26 -19.30
CA ARG A 168 -2.14 -3.64 -18.82
C ARG A 168 -2.21 -4.59 -20.02
N ARG A 169 -1.58 -5.74 -19.87
CA ARG A 169 -1.57 -6.81 -20.86
C ARG A 169 -2.71 -7.80 -20.61
#